data_d86de121e54ffe473f079b7fd0a2388a
#
_entry.id   d86de121e54ffe473f079b7fd0a2388a
#
_cell.length_a   1.000
_cell.length_b   1.000
_cell.length_c   1.000
_cell.angle_alpha   90.00
_cell.angle_beta   90.00
_cell.angle_gamma   90.00
#
_symmetry.space_group_name_H-M   'P 1'
#
loop_
_entity.id
_entity.type
_entity.pdbx_description
1 polymer ?
#
loop_
_entity_poly.entity_id
_entity_poly.type
_entity_poly.pdbx_seq_one_letter_code
_entity_poly.pdbx_strand_id
1 'polypeptide(L)'
;MFYRMIENKRNQWLSSPDCTITSLIDYIVKTGQMRDAQIEAIKTYLFLKIACEGKPLATLFKHGAFNTLDLNALELSQSTRDYLISHPSAAALFEYVCMKNDNDEQVSAKLEKAIKKTPDSIDYNKVWNDTFYGVSYTDYLFSLPMGAGKTYLMAAFIYLDLYFAMNEPHNSAFAHNFIIFAPSGLKSSVVPSLKTIQNFNPSWIIPEPAATDIKRMISFEVLDQSKTEKKSNKTKNPNVQKIANHQPLSELFGLVAVTNAEKVILDRIQEKDGQISMFEESDDEKDRQANELRNLIGKLPSLSIFIDEVHHAVSDEIKLRAVVSRWAENQTVNSVIGFSGTPYLEKAEKIKITDDLAVGTAEITNIVYYYPLIDGVGNFLKRPIVKIAEVADSSRIIENGVRLFFDTYKDTVYDGGLVAKLGIYCGTIEKLEEVVYPIVSSIAAEYGISSDAILKFHKGNKQYPQPADGQMQFDILDKSISKIRVVLLVQIGKEGWDCKSLTGIILSQEGDCPKNMVLQTSCRCLRQVVKGTPETALIYLNDTNADKLNAQLMQQHHIWYCQVFFANSFLIK
;
A
#
# COMPACT_ATOMS: atom_id res chain seq x y z
N MET A 1 16.30 4.09 -0.96
CA MET A 1 17.51 3.19 -1.04
C MET A 1 17.90 2.55 0.31
N PHE A 2 17.41 3.02 1.45
CA PHE A 2 17.66 2.35 2.75
C PHE A 2 17.20 0.90 2.78
N TYR A 3 16.08 0.56 2.09
CA TYR A 3 15.60 -0.81 1.95
C TYR A 3 16.65 -1.77 1.36
N ARG A 4 17.58 -1.31 0.50
CA ARG A 4 18.66 -2.15 -0.06
C ARG A 4 19.69 -2.55 1.00
N MET A 5 20.03 -1.64 1.94
CA MET A 5 20.90 -1.97 3.07
C MET A 5 20.24 -3.03 3.98
N ILE A 6 18.93 -2.84 4.24
CA ILE A 6 18.13 -3.80 5.01
C ILE A 6 18.08 -5.15 4.31
N GLU A 7 17.84 -5.17 3.00
CA GLU A 7 17.79 -6.39 2.18
C GLU A 7 19.12 -7.14 2.17
N ASN A 8 20.23 -6.43 1.95
CA ASN A 8 21.57 -7.03 1.98
C ASN A 8 21.82 -7.72 3.33
N LYS A 9 21.52 -7.04 4.43
CA LYS A 9 21.72 -7.59 5.78
C LYS A 9 20.76 -8.74 6.08
N ARG A 10 19.50 -8.64 5.67
CA ARG A 10 18.52 -9.72 5.74
C ARG A 10 19.02 -10.98 5.03
N ASN A 11 19.53 -10.83 3.81
CA ASN A 11 20.02 -11.97 3.02
C ASN A 11 21.25 -12.63 3.67
N GLN A 12 22.14 -11.84 4.28
CA GLN A 12 23.24 -12.37 5.09
C GLN A 12 22.73 -13.16 6.30
N TRP A 13 21.75 -12.59 7.04
CA TRP A 13 21.16 -13.25 8.20
C TRP A 13 20.44 -14.55 7.81
N LEU A 14 19.64 -14.56 6.73
CA LEU A 14 18.94 -15.76 6.25
C LEU A 14 19.90 -16.92 5.91
N SER A 15 21.14 -16.60 5.54
CA SER A 15 22.19 -17.57 5.22
C SER A 15 23.06 -17.93 6.42
N SER A 16 22.85 -17.30 7.57
CA SER A 16 23.65 -17.51 8.78
C SER A 16 23.06 -18.57 9.71
N PRO A 17 23.87 -19.17 10.58
CA PRO A 17 23.37 -20.07 11.63
C PRO A 17 22.42 -19.40 12.64
N ASP A 18 22.44 -18.06 12.72
CA ASP A 18 21.60 -17.29 13.64
C ASP A 18 20.13 -17.18 13.15
N CYS A 19 19.86 -17.61 11.90
CA CYS A 19 18.49 -17.62 11.37
C CYS A 19 17.70 -18.81 11.92
N THR A 20 16.80 -18.53 12.84
CA THR A 20 15.95 -19.55 13.49
C THR A 20 14.67 -19.88 12.73
N ILE A 21 14.37 -19.18 11.64
CA ILE A 21 13.10 -19.30 10.91
C ILE A 21 13.19 -20.02 9.56
N THR A 22 14.33 -20.64 9.25
CA THR A 22 14.54 -21.32 7.96
C THR A 22 13.43 -22.33 7.67
N SER A 23 13.09 -23.18 8.64
CA SER A 23 12.03 -24.18 8.48
C SER A 23 10.64 -23.57 8.25
N LEU A 24 10.34 -22.43 8.86
CA LEU A 24 9.09 -21.71 8.64
C LEU A 24 9.03 -21.11 7.23
N ILE A 25 10.12 -20.51 6.77
CA ILE A 25 10.21 -19.98 5.39
C ILE A 25 10.10 -21.10 4.37
N ASP A 26 10.78 -22.22 4.57
CA ASP A 26 10.68 -23.41 3.71
C ASP A 26 9.24 -23.94 3.65
N TYR A 27 8.55 -23.96 4.79
CA TYR A 27 7.13 -24.33 4.85
C TYR A 27 6.27 -23.38 4.00
N ILE A 28 6.42 -22.06 4.16
CA ILE A 28 5.68 -21.05 3.40
C ILE A 28 5.91 -21.21 1.89
N VAL A 29 7.16 -21.39 1.47
CA VAL A 29 7.54 -21.62 0.07
C VAL A 29 6.88 -22.91 -0.45
N LYS A 30 6.95 -23.99 0.32
CA LYS A 30 6.41 -25.30 -0.06
C LYS A 30 4.89 -25.30 -0.22
N THR A 31 4.14 -24.51 0.57
CA THR A 31 2.69 -24.40 0.41
C THR A 31 2.30 -23.79 -0.93
N GLY A 32 3.16 -22.98 -1.55
CA GLY A 32 2.94 -22.34 -2.85
C GLY A 32 1.77 -21.36 -2.90
N GLN A 33 1.22 -20.96 -1.75
CA GLN A 33 0.04 -20.11 -1.68
C GLN A 33 0.40 -18.62 -1.74
N MET A 34 1.51 -18.22 -1.10
CA MET A 34 2.01 -16.85 -1.15
C MET A 34 2.78 -16.60 -2.46
N ARG A 35 2.76 -15.36 -2.92
CA ARG A 35 3.55 -14.90 -4.08
C ARG A 35 4.99 -14.62 -3.66
N ASP A 36 5.94 -14.69 -4.58
CA ASP A 36 7.36 -14.40 -4.28
C ASP A 36 7.55 -13.03 -3.63
N ALA A 37 6.90 -11.99 -4.16
CA ALA A 37 6.90 -10.66 -3.55
C ALA A 37 6.41 -10.64 -2.09
N GLN A 38 5.43 -11.47 -1.76
CA GLN A 38 4.91 -11.59 -0.40
C GLN A 38 5.84 -12.39 0.50
N ILE A 39 6.46 -13.45 -0.04
CA ILE A 39 7.45 -14.26 0.69
C ILE A 39 8.67 -13.41 1.05
N GLU A 40 9.18 -12.62 0.11
CA GLU A 40 10.31 -11.71 0.37
C GLU A 40 9.95 -10.62 1.40
N ALA A 41 8.72 -10.09 1.34
CA ALA A 41 8.22 -9.16 2.36
C ALA A 41 8.12 -9.83 3.74
N ILE A 42 7.65 -11.08 3.83
CA ILE A 42 7.58 -11.86 5.08
C ILE A 42 9.01 -12.09 5.63
N LYS A 43 9.97 -12.45 4.78
CA LYS A 43 11.38 -12.59 5.20
C LYS A 43 11.92 -11.30 5.80
N THR A 44 11.63 -10.15 5.17
CA THR A 44 12.04 -8.83 5.68
C THR A 44 11.36 -8.51 7.01
N TYR A 45 10.04 -8.77 7.11
CA TYR A 45 9.28 -8.55 8.33
C TYR A 45 9.85 -9.36 9.50
N LEU A 46 10.05 -10.66 9.31
CA LEU A 46 10.58 -11.54 10.34
C LEU A 46 12.04 -11.20 10.70
N PHE A 47 12.88 -10.83 9.74
CA PHE A 47 14.21 -10.33 10.02
C PHE A 47 14.19 -9.11 10.95
N LEU A 48 13.33 -8.13 10.64
CA LEU A 48 13.21 -6.92 11.46
C LEU A 48 12.64 -7.20 12.85
N LYS A 49 11.70 -8.14 12.97
CA LYS A 49 11.11 -8.53 14.25
C LYS A 49 12.05 -9.39 15.11
N ILE A 50 12.79 -10.32 14.52
CA ILE A 50 13.62 -11.29 15.25
C ILE A 50 15.05 -10.78 15.40
N ALA A 51 15.76 -10.57 14.29
CA ALA A 51 17.16 -10.18 14.34
C ALA A 51 17.36 -8.72 14.78
N CYS A 52 16.38 -7.84 14.49
CA CYS A 52 16.42 -6.42 14.85
C CYS A 52 15.51 -6.10 16.05
N GLU A 53 14.89 -7.10 16.69
CA GLU A 53 14.04 -6.96 17.89
C GLU A 53 12.89 -5.95 17.73
N GLY A 54 12.41 -5.73 16.49
CA GLY A 54 11.35 -4.76 16.20
C GLY A 54 11.68 -3.31 16.55
N LYS A 55 12.97 -2.93 16.58
CA LYS A 55 13.42 -1.59 16.99
C LYS A 55 13.16 -0.54 15.90
N PRO A 56 12.99 0.75 16.27
CA PRO A 56 12.88 1.87 15.33
C PRO A 56 14.07 1.95 14.37
N LEU A 57 13.83 2.32 13.10
CA LEU A 57 14.88 2.42 12.09
C LEU A 57 16.01 3.38 12.49
N ALA A 58 15.67 4.53 13.06
CA ALA A 58 16.69 5.46 13.56
C ALA A 58 17.65 4.79 14.55
N THR A 59 17.14 3.97 15.45
CA THR A 59 17.95 3.21 16.42
C THR A 59 18.83 2.18 15.72
N LEU A 60 18.27 1.42 14.78
CA LEU A 60 19.01 0.39 14.04
C LEU A 60 20.15 0.98 13.21
N PHE A 61 19.90 2.08 12.49
CA PHE A 61 20.94 2.75 11.71
C PHE A 61 22.02 3.40 12.60
N LYS A 62 21.65 3.97 13.74
CA LYS A 62 22.62 4.48 14.73
C LYS A 62 23.56 3.41 15.27
N HIS A 63 23.06 2.20 15.45
CA HIS A 63 23.86 1.08 15.91
C HIS A 63 24.56 0.30 14.78
N GLY A 64 24.39 0.74 13.52
CA GLY A 64 25.00 0.08 12.37
C GLY A 64 24.45 -1.33 12.09
N ALA A 65 23.20 -1.61 12.48
CA ALA A 65 22.58 -2.93 12.32
C ALA A 65 22.58 -3.44 10.88
N PHE A 66 22.60 -2.52 9.91
CA PHE A 66 22.57 -2.84 8.48
C PHE A 66 23.90 -2.62 7.77
N ASN A 67 24.99 -2.32 8.51
CA ASN A 67 26.30 -2.13 7.91
C ASN A 67 26.83 -3.42 7.31
N THR A 68 27.23 -3.36 6.04
CA THR A 68 27.81 -4.48 5.28
C THR A 68 29.09 -4.10 4.57
N LEU A 69 29.43 -2.81 4.50
CA LEU A 69 30.55 -2.28 3.76
C LEU A 69 31.88 -2.67 4.42
N ASP A 70 32.78 -3.30 3.67
CA ASP A 70 34.15 -3.55 4.13
C ASP A 70 35.00 -2.28 4.03
N LEU A 71 35.16 -1.61 5.15
CA LEU A 71 35.95 -0.37 5.24
C LEU A 71 37.44 -0.58 4.94
N ASN A 72 37.95 -1.81 5.05
CA ASN A 72 39.35 -2.11 4.76
C ASN A 72 39.63 -2.22 3.26
N ALA A 73 38.61 -2.54 2.47
CA ALA A 73 38.71 -2.61 1.02
C ALA A 73 38.67 -1.23 0.34
N LEU A 74 38.42 -0.16 1.09
CA LEU A 74 38.24 1.19 0.56
C LEU A 74 39.51 2.05 0.69
N GLU A 75 39.69 2.96 -0.27
CA GLU A 75 40.71 4.02 -0.21
C GLU A 75 40.31 5.11 0.79
N LEU A 76 40.59 4.89 2.05
CA LEU A 76 40.35 5.81 3.17
C LEU A 76 41.66 6.14 3.88
N SER A 77 41.76 7.37 4.41
CA SER A 77 42.83 7.68 5.34
C SER A 77 42.70 6.81 6.58
N GLN A 78 43.80 6.50 7.26
CA GLN A 78 43.76 5.68 8.48
C GLN A 78 42.85 6.31 9.53
N SER A 79 42.93 7.63 9.74
CA SER A 79 42.12 8.36 10.71
C SER A 79 40.61 8.26 10.40
N THR A 80 40.23 8.39 9.13
CA THR A 80 38.82 8.23 8.71
C THR A 80 38.33 6.81 8.91
N ARG A 81 39.17 5.82 8.57
CA ARG A 81 38.84 4.39 8.75
C ARG A 81 38.62 4.07 10.23
N ASP A 82 39.53 4.48 11.09
CA ASP A 82 39.45 4.24 12.54
C ASP A 82 38.21 4.92 13.12
N TYR A 83 37.88 6.13 12.65
CA TYR A 83 36.66 6.82 13.04
C TYR A 83 35.40 6.05 12.66
N LEU A 84 35.28 5.59 11.39
CA LEU A 84 34.11 4.85 10.91
C LEU A 84 33.95 3.50 11.61
N ILE A 85 35.07 2.81 11.92
CA ILE A 85 35.04 1.55 12.68
C ILE A 85 34.52 1.78 14.11
N SER A 86 34.92 2.88 14.74
CA SER A 86 34.52 3.19 16.12
C SER A 86 33.15 3.87 16.23
N HIS A 87 32.56 4.34 15.10
CA HIS A 87 31.28 5.03 15.04
C HIS A 87 30.32 4.36 14.02
N PRO A 88 29.61 3.28 14.42
CA PRO A 88 28.70 2.54 13.52
C PRO A 88 27.66 3.42 12.82
N SER A 89 27.16 4.46 13.48
CA SER A 89 26.25 5.46 12.93
C SER A 89 26.85 6.23 11.74
N ALA A 90 28.13 6.60 11.84
CA ALA A 90 28.87 7.24 10.75
C ALA A 90 29.14 6.28 9.60
N ALA A 91 29.50 5.02 9.90
CA ALA A 91 29.71 3.99 8.91
C ALA A 91 28.43 3.71 8.11
N ALA A 92 27.27 3.67 8.77
CA ALA A 92 25.99 3.49 8.10
C ALA A 92 25.68 4.64 7.10
N LEU A 93 25.92 5.89 7.50
CA LEU A 93 25.70 7.02 6.60
C LEU A 93 26.73 7.01 5.46
N PHE A 94 27.96 6.65 5.74
CA PHE A 94 29.00 6.51 4.72
C PHE A 94 28.64 5.43 3.68
N GLU A 95 28.18 4.26 4.13
CA GLU A 95 27.70 3.19 3.24
C GLU A 95 26.55 3.68 2.38
N TYR A 96 25.53 4.32 2.97
CA TYR A 96 24.39 4.87 2.24
C TYR A 96 24.79 5.85 1.14
N VAL A 97 25.68 6.81 1.41
CA VAL A 97 26.06 7.81 0.41
C VAL A 97 26.97 7.27 -0.69
N CYS A 98 27.64 6.15 -0.44
CA CYS A 98 28.43 5.44 -1.45
C CYS A 98 27.58 4.57 -2.37
N MET A 99 26.31 4.28 -1.99
CA MET A 99 25.40 3.50 -2.84
C MET A 99 25.08 4.24 -4.15
N LYS A 100 24.74 3.46 -5.15
CA LYS A 100 24.29 3.97 -6.45
C LYS A 100 22.81 3.67 -6.66
N ASN A 101 22.12 4.62 -7.28
CA ASN A 101 20.74 4.45 -7.73
C ASN A 101 20.67 3.57 -8.99
N ASP A 102 19.46 3.35 -9.51
CA ASP A 102 19.22 2.53 -10.70
C ASP A 102 19.82 3.12 -11.99
N ASN A 103 20.18 4.41 -11.98
CA ASN A 103 20.87 5.09 -13.07
C ASN A 103 22.41 5.06 -12.92
N ASP A 104 22.96 4.27 -11.99
CA ASP A 104 24.41 4.21 -11.65
C ASP A 104 24.95 5.53 -11.06
N GLU A 105 24.06 6.43 -10.61
CA GLU A 105 24.44 7.69 -9.97
C GLU A 105 24.58 7.49 -8.46
N GLN A 106 25.66 7.99 -7.90
CA GLN A 106 25.92 7.92 -6.47
C GLN A 106 24.95 8.81 -5.69
N VAL A 107 24.47 8.35 -4.53
CA VAL A 107 23.53 9.09 -3.67
C VAL A 107 24.04 10.48 -3.32
N SER A 108 25.29 10.61 -2.88
CA SER A 108 25.91 11.92 -2.65
C SER A 108 27.43 11.88 -2.58
N ALA A 109 28.10 12.15 -3.72
CA ALA A 109 29.54 12.31 -3.75
C ALA A 109 30.04 13.50 -2.89
N LYS A 110 29.20 14.54 -2.69
CA LYS A 110 29.54 15.69 -1.85
C LYS A 110 29.61 15.29 -0.39
N LEU A 111 28.64 14.51 0.11
CA LEU A 111 28.59 14.04 1.48
C LEU A 111 29.67 12.98 1.74
N GLU A 112 29.92 12.08 0.80
CA GLU A 112 31.04 11.13 0.88
C GLU A 112 32.38 11.86 1.12
N LYS A 113 32.66 12.91 0.32
CA LYS A 113 33.87 13.72 0.48
C LYS A 113 33.94 14.43 1.83
N ALA A 114 32.81 14.93 2.32
CA ALA A 114 32.74 15.58 3.64
C ALA A 114 33.06 14.58 4.76
N ILE A 115 32.47 13.38 4.74
CA ILE A 115 32.75 12.31 5.72
C ILE A 115 34.23 11.89 5.65
N LYS A 116 34.80 11.74 4.45
CA LYS A 116 36.23 11.39 4.27
C LYS A 116 37.18 12.44 4.83
N LYS A 117 36.79 13.74 4.78
CA LYS A 117 37.65 14.84 5.20
C LYS A 117 37.52 15.19 6.68
N THR A 118 36.31 15.25 7.18
CA THR A 118 35.98 15.72 8.55
C THR A 118 34.82 14.90 9.12
N PRO A 119 35.01 13.60 9.40
CA PRO A 119 33.92 12.72 9.85
C PRO A 119 33.32 13.16 11.18
N ASP A 120 34.08 13.81 12.05
CA ASP A 120 33.67 14.31 13.35
C ASP A 120 32.80 15.60 13.31
N SER A 121 32.66 16.22 12.16
CA SER A 121 31.88 17.46 12.00
C SER A 121 30.36 17.23 11.85
N ILE A 122 29.89 15.98 11.78
CA ILE A 122 28.50 15.61 11.52
C ILE A 122 27.88 14.99 12.77
N ASP A 123 26.70 15.49 13.17
CA ASP A 123 25.88 14.83 14.18
C ASP A 123 25.05 13.71 13.56
N TYR A 124 25.65 12.53 13.44
CA TYR A 124 25.03 11.35 12.84
C TYR A 124 23.76 10.90 13.57
N ASN A 125 23.68 11.09 14.89
CA ASN A 125 22.50 10.73 15.66
C ASN A 125 21.30 11.59 15.30
N LYS A 126 21.54 12.88 15.13
CA LYS A 126 20.51 13.82 14.66
C LYS A 126 20.11 13.51 13.22
N VAL A 127 21.08 13.26 12.33
CA VAL A 127 20.81 12.90 10.94
C VAL A 127 19.86 11.69 10.86
N TRP A 128 20.13 10.63 11.60
CA TRP A 128 19.27 9.45 11.58
C TRP A 128 17.89 9.68 12.20
N ASN A 129 17.79 10.49 13.26
CA ASN A 129 16.51 10.88 13.80
C ASN A 129 15.67 11.65 12.78
N ASP A 130 16.27 12.67 12.17
CA ASP A 130 15.56 13.52 11.19
C ASP A 130 15.18 12.72 9.92
N THR A 131 16.05 11.80 9.48
CA THR A 131 15.78 10.91 8.33
C THR A 131 14.55 10.04 8.54
N PHE A 132 14.33 9.54 9.75
CA PHE A 132 13.19 8.68 10.08
C PHE A 132 12.13 9.41 10.92
N TYR A 133 11.84 10.67 10.56
CA TYR A 133 10.74 11.50 11.06
C TYR A 133 10.75 11.79 12.56
N GLY A 134 11.85 11.54 13.28
CA GLY A 134 11.97 11.79 14.72
C GLY A 134 11.04 10.95 15.61
N VAL A 135 10.44 9.87 15.08
CA VAL A 135 9.52 9.03 15.86
C VAL A 135 10.27 8.08 16.79
N SER A 136 9.69 7.83 17.98
CA SER A 136 10.26 6.95 19.00
C SER A 136 9.77 5.50 18.92
N TYR A 137 8.80 5.23 18.07
CA TYR A 137 8.20 3.91 17.84
C TYR A 137 8.68 3.29 16.53
N THR A 138 8.48 2.00 16.40
CA THR A 138 8.77 1.26 15.17
C THR A 138 7.83 1.67 14.05
N ASP A 139 8.38 2.17 12.95
CA ASP A 139 7.64 2.64 11.77
C ASP A 139 8.28 2.05 10.51
N TYR A 140 7.62 1.05 9.93
CA TYR A 140 8.08 0.31 8.75
C TYR A 140 7.09 0.42 7.60
N LEU A 141 7.58 0.73 6.41
CA LEU A 141 6.76 0.82 5.21
C LEU A 141 7.13 -0.27 4.20
N PHE A 142 6.13 -1.03 3.78
CA PHE A 142 6.24 -2.04 2.73
C PHE A 142 5.65 -1.50 1.43
N SER A 143 6.49 -1.29 0.42
CA SER A 143 6.07 -0.80 -0.88
C SER A 143 5.93 -1.94 -1.88
N LEU A 144 4.68 -2.21 -2.28
CA LEU A 144 4.33 -3.24 -3.25
C LEU A 144 3.31 -2.68 -4.24
N PRO A 145 3.41 -2.97 -5.54
CA PRO A 145 2.48 -2.47 -6.54
C PRO A 145 1.06 -3.00 -6.31
N MET A 146 0.10 -2.37 -6.98
CA MET A 146 -1.26 -2.86 -7.06
C MET A 146 -1.29 -4.33 -7.51
N GLY A 147 -2.20 -5.12 -6.95
CA GLY A 147 -2.32 -6.53 -7.32
C GLY A 147 -1.31 -7.47 -6.65
N ALA A 148 -0.29 -6.97 -5.97
CA ALA A 148 0.66 -7.80 -5.21
C ALA A 148 0.02 -8.53 -4.01
N GLY A 149 -1.18 -8.11 -3.58
CA GLY A 149 -1.91 -8.73 -2.47
C GLY A 149 -1.51 -8.17 -1.10
N LYS A 150 -1.40 -6.84 -0.97
CA LYS A 150 -1.08 -6.15 0.29
C LYS A 150 -1.97 -6.60 1.46
N THR A 151 -3.27 -6.74 1.25
CA THR A 151 -4.21 -7.17 2.31
C THR A 151 -3.95 -8.61 2.79
N TYR A 152 -3.54 -9.51 1.88
CA TYR A 152 -3.10 -10.86 2.26
C TYR A 152 -1.80 -10.81 3.06
N LEU A 153 -0.91 -9.88 2.73
CA LEU A 153 0.34 -9.68 3.46
C LEU A 153 0.08 -9.12 4.87
N MET A 154 -0.87 -8.18 5.01
CA MET A 154 -1.35 -7.72 6.33
C MET A 154 -1.86 -8.88 7.17
N ALA A 155 -2.69 -9.74 6.59
CA ALA A 155 -3.18 -10.95 7.28
C ALA A 155 -2.01 -11.85 7.70
N ALA A 156 -1.04 -12.09 6.81
CA ALA A 156 0.13 -12.90 7.12
C ALA A 156 0.92 -12.32 8.31
N PHE A 157 1.15 -11.01 8.35
CA PHE A 157 1.86 -10.37 9.46
C PHE A 157 1.10 -10.48 10.78
N ILE A 158 -0.23 -10.28 10.77
CA ILE A 158 -1.08 -10.48 11.96
C ILE A 158 -0.95 -11.90 12.51
N TYR A 159 -1.09 -12.90 11.65
CA TYR A 159 -1.00 -14.30 12.08
C TYR A 159 0.41 -14.68 12.55
N LEU A 160 1.45 -14.17 11.91
CA LEU A 160 2.84 -14.40 12.32
C LEU A 160 3.14 -13.74 13.67
N ASP A 161 2.72 -12.50 13.88
CA ASP A 161 2.89 -11.84 15.19
C ASP A 161 2.21 -12.65 16.31
N LEU A 162 0.97 -13.07 16.11
CA LEU A 162 0.25 -13.89 17.08
C LEU A 162 0.91 -15.25 17.30
N TYR A 163 1.43 -15.88 16.25
CA TYR A 163 2.15 -17.15 16.36
C TYR A 163 3.39 -17.02 17.25
N PHE A 164 4.22 -16.01 17.00
CA PHE A 164 5.42 -15.78 17.81
C PHE A 164 5.06 -15.29 19.22
N ALA A 165 4.07 -14.40 19.37
CA ALA A 165 3.62 -13.93 20.68
C ALA A 165 3.10 -15.06 21.58
N MET A 166 2.46 -16.08 21.00
CA MET A 166 2.03 -17.28 21.76
C MET A 166 3.19 -18.17 22.16
N ASN A 167 4.16 -18.34 21.27
CA ASN A 167 5.31 -19.23 21.54
C ASN A 167 6.40 -18.54 22.36
N GLU A 168 6.50 -17.22 22.29
CA GLU A 168 7.49 -16.39 22.94
C GLU A 168 6.82 -15.24 23.73
N PRO A 169 6.02 -15.50 24.77
CA PRO A 169 5.19 -14.47 25.41
C PRO A 169 5.97 -13.33 26.07
N HIS A 170 7.27 -13.48 26.28
CA HIS A 170 8.15 -12.44 26.82
C HIS A 170 8.84 -11.61 25.74
N ASN A 171 8.68 -11.98 24.48
CA ASN A 171 9.27 -11.25 23.36
C ASN A 171 8.38 -10.09 22.95
N SER A 172 8.76 -8.89 23.36
CA SER A 172 8.03 -7.65 23.07
C SER A 172 8.07 -7.21 21.60
N ALA A 173 8.84 -7.90 20.75
CA ALA A 173 8.90 -7.57 19.32
C ALA A 173 7.58 -7.89 18.59
N PHE A 174 6.77 -8.84 19.09
CA PHE A 174 5.55 -9.28 18.45
C PHE A 174 4.30 -8.66 19.08
N ALA A 175 3.37 -8.21 18.24
CA ALA A 175 2.15 -7.59 18.68
C ALA A 175 1.08 -8.61 19.07
N HIS A 176 0.18 -8.19 19.96
CA HIS A 176 -0.95 -9.01 20.43
C HIS A 176 -2.28 -8.53 19.86
N ASN A 177 -2.38 -7.25 19.53
CA ASN A 177 -3.61 -6.62 19.05
C ASN A 177 -3.31 -5.73 17.85
N PHE A 178 -4.29 -5.58 16.96
CA PHE A 178 -4.08 -4.94 15.67
C PHE A 178 -5.19 -3.95 15.36
N ILE A 179 -4.79 -2.77 14.85
CA ILE A 179 -5.71 -1.82 14.24
C ILE A 179 -5.29 -1.57 12.81
N ILE A 180 -6.26 -1.64 11.91
CA ILE A 180 -6.08 -1.37 10.49
C ILE A 180 -6.76 -0.05 10.18
N PHE A 181 -5.98 0.93 9.72
CA PHE A 181 -6.48 2.15 9.14
C PHE A 181 -6.65 1.96 7.64
N ALA A 182 -7.90 1.85 7.23
CA ALA A 182 -8.25 1.78 5.82
C ALA A 182 -8.37 3.18 5.21
N PRO A 183 -8.11 3.34 3.89
CA PRO A 183 -8.27 4.61 3.21
C PRO A 183 -9.73 5.12 3.26
N SER A 184 -9.92 6.40 2.99
CA SER A 184 -11.21 7.08 3.06
C SER A 184 -12.27 6.38 2.20
N GLY A 185 -13.45 6.13 2.77
CA GLY A 185 -14.55 5.49 2.04
C GLY A 185 -14.96 4.12 2.61
N LEU A 186 -15.35 4.11 3.85
CA LEU A 186 -15.66 2.95 4.69
C LEU A 186 -16.37 1.76 4.06
N LYS A 187 -17.36 1.98 3.20
CA LYS A 187 -18.13 0.87 2.62
C LYS A 187 -17.40 0.17 1.48
N SER A 188 -16.48 0.86 0.82
CA SER A 188 -15.79 0.33 -0.36
C SER A 188 -14.44 -0.34 -0.04
N SER A 189 -13.79 0.03 1.06
CA SER A 189 -12.44 -0.48 1.39
C SER A 189 -12.38 -1.24 2.72
N VAL A 190 -12.98 -0.74 3.78
CA VAL A 190 -12.89 -1.34 5.13
C VAL A 190 -13.47 -2.75 5.18
N VAL A 191 -14.71 -2.93 4.72
CA VAL A 191 -15.38 -4.23 4.78
C VAL A 191 -14.71 -5.29 3.90
N PRO A 192 -14.33 -5.01 2.63
CA PRO A 192 -13.59 -5.97 1.81
C PRO A 192 -12.23 -6.33 2.40
N SER A 193 -11.46 -5.37 2.91
CA SER A 193 -10.17 -5.64 3.56
C SER A 193 -10.34 -6.53 4.79
N LEU A 194 -11.30 -6.19 5.67
CA LEU A 194 -11.59 -7.01 6.83
C LEU A 194 -12.00 -8.44 6.44
N LYS A 195 -12.88 -8.60 5.46
CA LYS A 195 -13.30 -9.93 4.96
C LYS A 195 -12.13 -10.73 4.41
N THR A 196 -11.19 -10.09 3.72
CA THR A 196 -10.00 -10.75 3.21
C THR A 196 -9.16 -11.30 4.36
N ILE A 197 -8.96 -10.52 5.42
CA ILE A 197 -8.19 -10.94 6.60
C ILE A 197 -8.93 -12.05 7.37
N GLN A 198 -10.24 -11.92 7.55
CA GLN A 198 -11.06 -12.96 8.20
C GLN A 198 -11.02 -14.30 7.45
N ASN A 199 -11.05 -14.25 6.12
CA ASN A 199 -11.05 -15.43 5.26
C ASN A 199 -9.64 -15.95 4.96
N PHE A 200 -8.60 -15.28 5.43
CA PHE A 200 -7.22 -15.75 5.26
C PHE A 200 -7.05 -17.13 5.90
N ASN A 201 -6.38 -18.02 5.19
CA ASN A 201 -6.05 -19.33 5.71
C ASN A 201 -4.65 -19.31 6.34
N PRO A 202 -4.51 -19.31 7.67
CA PRO A 202 -3.20 -19.24 8.32
C PRO A 202 -2.32 -20.45 8.03
N SER A 203 -2.87 -21.60 7.63
CA SER A 203 -2.05 -22.76 7.24
C SER A 203 -1.22 -22.53 5.97
N TRP A 204 -1.39 -21.41 5.28
CA TRP A 204 -0.49 -21.01 4.20
C TRP A 204 0.90 -20.60 4.69
N ILE A 205 0.97 -20.15 5.95
CA ILE A 205 2.19 -19.55 6.53
C ILE A 205 2.59 -20.15 7.89
N ILE A 206 1.69 -20.85 8.57
CA ILE A 206 1.90 -21.45 9.89
C ILE A 206 1.49 -22.91 9.83
N PRO A 207 2.33 -23.85 10.30
CA PRO A 207 1.97 -25.27 10.36
C PRO A 207 0.80 -25.53 11.31
N GLU A 208 0.01 -26.57 11.00
CA GLU A 208 -1.00 -27.10 11.92
C GLU A 208 -0.36 -27.83 13.11
N PRO A 209 -0.93 -27.84 14.32
CA PRO A 209 -2.26 -27.29 14.66
C PRO A 209 -2.28 -25.79 14.99
N ALA A 210 -1.12 -25.13 15.12
CA ALA A 210 -1.00 -23.74 15.55
C ALA A 210 -1.82 -22.76 14.68
N ALA A 211 -1.88 -22.99 13.37
CA ALA A 211 -2.69 -22.17 12.46
C ALA A 211 -4.17 -22.16 12.85
N THR A 212 -4.74 -23.34 13.14
CA THR A 212 -6.13 -23.48 13.57
C THR A 212 -6.37 -22.85 14.96
N ASP A 213 -5.46 -23.03 15.90
CA ASP A 213 -5.59 -22.50 17.26
C ASP A 213 -5.58 -20.97 17.26
N ILE A 214 -4.65 -20.35 16.53
CA ILE A 214 -4.60 -18.89 16.41
C ILE A 214 -5.88 -18.36 15.75
N LYS A 215 -6.36 -19.01 14.69
CA LYS A 215 -7.59 -18.59 13.99
C LYS A 215 -8.81 -18.56 14.90
N ARG A 216 -8.88 -19.45 15.89
CA ARG A 216 -9.97 -19.48 16.89
C ARG A 216 -9.87 -18.35 17.92
N MET A 217 -8.68 -17.84 18.17
CA MET A 217 -8.44 -16.80 19.17
C MET A 217 -8.69 -15.39 18.65
N ILE A 218 -8.65 -15.19 17.33
CA ILE A 218 -8.81 -13.87 16.74
C ILE A 218 -10.26 -13.39 16.80
N SER A 219 -10.45 -12.18 17.30
CA SER A 219 -11.72 -11.44 17.25
C SER A 219 -11.64 -10.28 16.27
N PHE A 220 -12.67 -10.13 15.43
CA PHE A 220 -12.72 -9.09 14.40
C PHE A 220 -13.79 -8.05 14.74
N GLU A 221 -13.40 -6.78 14.78
CA GLU A 221 -14.32 -5.68 15.09
C GLU A 221 -14.18 -4.53 14.10
N VAL A 222 -15.30 -3.93 13.73
CA VAL A 222 -15.33 -2.68 12.95
C VAL A 222 -15.61 -1.53 13.90
N LEU A 223 -14.65 -0.62 14.06
CA LEU A 223 -14.75 0.51 14.98
C LEU A 223 -15.36 1.75 14.30
N ASP A 224 -16.30 1.54 13.40
CA ASP A 224 -16.97 2.62 12.71
C ASP A 224 -18.47 2.64 12.94
N GLN A 225 -19.05 3.86 12.90
CA GLN A 225 -20.50 4.01 12.95
C GLN A 225 -21.12 3.87 11.55
N SER A 226 -22.14 3.01 11.43
CA SER A 226 -22.94 3.00 10.20
C SER A 226 -23.69 4.33 10.05
N LYS A 227 -23.54 4.99 8.91
CA LYS A 227 -24.33 6.20 8.56
C LYS A 227 -25.84 5.93 8.38
N THR A 228 -26.31 4.70 8.63
CA THR A 228 -27.67 4.25 8.27
C THR A 228 -28.69 4.43 9.37
N GLU A 229 -28.32 4.83 10.55
CA GLU A 229 -29.31 5.07 11.59
C GLU A 229 -29.63 6.56 11.69
N LYS A 230 -30.90 6.86 11.47
CA LYS A 230 -31.51 8.17 11.64
C LYS A 230 -31.05 8.79 12.96
N LYS A 231 -30.69 10.08 12.90
CA LYS A 231 -30.42 10.99 14.01
C LYS A 231 -31.07 10.60 15.33
N SER A 232 -30.55 9.60 16.02
CA SER A 232 -30.82 9.40 17.43
C SER A 232 -29.54 9.78 18.16
N ASN A 233 -29.61 10.86 18.90
CA ASN A 233 -28.56 11.59 19.55
C ASN A 233 -27.92 10.84 20.74
N LYS A 234 -27.89 9.51 20.78
CA LYS A 234 -27.47 8.77 21.98
C LYS A 234 -26.78 7.42 21.75
N THR A 235 -26.46 7.01 20.54
CA THR A 235 -25.82 5.72 20.35
C THR A 235 -24.30 5.86 20.39
N LYS A 236 -23.71 5.60 21.54
CA LYS A 236 -22.30 5.26 21.69
C LYS A 236 -21.98 4.10 20.74
N ASN A 237 -20.81 4.12 20.11
CA ASN A 237 -20.38 3.02 19.23
C ASN A 237 -20.37 1.71 20.04
N PRO A 238 -21.25 0.72 19.77
CA PRO A 238 -21.38 -0.47 20.61
C PRO A 238 -20.12 -1.33 20.58
N ASN A 239 -19.35 -1.31 19.51
CA ASN A 239 -18.12 -2.09 19.38
C ASN A 239 -16.97 -1.46 20.20
N VAL A 240 -16.90 -0.14 20.24
CA VAL A 240 -15.94 0.56 21.12
C VAL A 240 -16.23 0.24 22.57
N GLN A 241 -17.50 0.26 22.98
CA GLN A 241 -17.90 -0.11 24.35
C GLN A 241 -17.66 -1.57 24.69
N LYS A 242 -17.94 -2.47 23.75
CA LYS A 242 -17.67 -3.90 23.92
C LYS A 242 -16.19 -4.16 24.23
N ILE A 243 -15.28 -3.51 23.48
CA ILE A 243 -13.84 -3.63 23.72
C ILE A 243 -13.45 -2.95 25.04
N ALA A 244 -13.95 -1.74 25.30
CA ALA A 244 -13.65 -1.00 26.53
C ALA A 244 -14.13 -1.71 27.80
N ASN A 245 -15.18 -2.54 27.72
CA ASN A 245 -15.70 -3.33 28.82
C ASN A 245 -15.00 -4.69 28.99
N HIS A 246 -14.08 -5.05 28.10
CA HIS A 246 -13.25 -6.24 28.29
C HIS A 246 -12.27 -6.01 29.45
N GLN A 247 -12.41 -6.75 30.53
CA GLN A 247 -11.63 -6.57 31.75
C GLN A 247 -10.94 -7.86 32.17
N PRO A 248 -9.66 -7.79 32.52
CA PRO A 248 -8.77 -6.62 32.36
C PRO A 248 -8.34 -6.40 30.90
N LEU A 249 -8.31 -5.14 30.45
CA LEU A 249 -7.93 -4.77 29.09
C LEU A 249 -6.47 -5.19 28.76
N SER A 250 -5.61 -5.27 29.77
CA SER A 250 -4.22 -5.72 29.67
C SER A 250 -4.06 -7.18 29.23
N GLU A 251 -5.08 -8.01 29.37
CA GLU A 251 -5.09 -9.42 28.94
C GLU A 251 -5.69 -9.62 27.54
N LEU A 252 -6.08 -8.52 26.88
CA LEU A 252 -6.63 -8.60 25.53
C LEU A 252 -5.59 -9.11 24.54
N PHE A 253 -5.93 -10.20 23.84
CA PHE A 253 -5.09 -10.86 22.86
C PHE A 253 -5.90 -11.27 21.64
N GLY A 254 -5.36 -11.03 20.44
CA GLY A 254 -5.98 -11.43 19.17
C GLY A 254 -7.10 -10.51 18.68
N LEU A 255 -7.19 -9.26 19.17
CA LEU A 255 -8.11 -8.29 18.59
C LEU A 255 -7.58 -7.79 17.25
N VAL A 256 -8.39 -7.89 16.19
CA VAL A 256 -8.16 -7.26 14.90
C VAL A 256 -9.30 -6.28 14.64
N ALA A 257 -9.02 -5.00 14.75
CA ALA A 257 -10.01 -3.94 14.56
C ALA A 257 -9.72 -3.13 13.30
N VAL A 258 -10.78 -2.70 12.61
CA VAL A 258 -10.66 -1.86 11.41
C VAL A 258 -11.41 -0.55 11.63
N THR A 259 -10.77 0.56 11.27
CA THR A 259 -11.38 1.89 11.30
C THR A 259 -10.79 2.75 10.18
N ASN A 260 -11.26 4.00 10.07
CA ASN A 260 -10.72 4.99 9.15
C ASN A 260 -9.79 5.95 9.89
N ALA A 261 -8.63 6.26 9.32
CA ALA A 261 -7.67 7.19 9.89
C ALA A 261 -8.27 8.57 10.18
N GLU A 262 -9.13 9.09 9.30
CA GLU A 262 -9.82 10.37 9.47
C GLU A 262 -10.60 10.49 10.81
N LYS A 263 -11.03 9.38 11.39
CA LYS A 263 -11.76 9.36 12.66
C LYS A 263 -10.88 9.52 13.89
N VAL A 264 -9.60 9.27 13.75
CA VAL A 264 -8.59 9.44 14.79
C VAL A 264 -7.82 10.75 14.62
N ILE A 265 -7.80 11.32 13.41
CA ILE A 265 -7.18 12.61 13.12
C ILE A 265 -8.21 13.71 13.40
N LEU A 266 -7.88 14.67 14.27
CA LEU A 266 -8.73 15.83 14.51
C LEU A 266 -8.59 16.87 13.41
N ASP A 267 -9.73 17.41 12.92
CA ASP A 267 -9.74 18.48 11.92
C ASP A 267 -9.19 19.82 12.41
N ARG A 268 -8.92 19.96 13.72
CA ARG A 268 -8.45 21.22 14.33
C ARG A 268 -7.12 21.04 15.05
N ILE A 269 -6.03 21.18 14.31
CA ILE A 269 -4.75 21.57 14.87
C ILE A 269 -4.69 23.09 14.83
N GLN A 270 -4.82 23.75 15.96
CA GLN A 270 -4.48 25.17 16.05
C GLN A 270 -2.96 25.28 16.20
N GLU A 271 -2.29 25.81 15.18
CA GLU A 271 -0.94 26.29 15.30
C GLU A 271 -0.96 27.55 16.18
N LYS A 272 -0.56 27.42 17.41
CA LYS A 272 -0.15 28.56 18.27
C LYS A 272 1.34 28.40 18.58
N ASP A 273 2.12 29.36 18.10
CA ASP A 273 3.53 29.58 18.46
C ASP A 273 4.48 28.39 18.24
N GLY A 274 4.36 27.69 17.11
CA GLY A 274 5.30 26.62 16.73
C GLY A 274 5.24 25.37 17.62
N GLN A 275 4.28 25.30 18.56
CA GLN A 275 3.94 24.09 19.30
C GLN A 275 2.57 23.58 18.87
N ILE A 276 2.51 22.31 18.49
CA ILE A 276 1.26 21.63 18.15
C ILE A 276 0.50 21.36 19.45
N SER A 277 -0.40 22.27 19.81
CA SER A 277 -1.35 22.06 20.90
C SER A 277 -2.61 21.38 20.35
N MET A 278 -2.81 20.11 20.70
CA MET A 278 -3.86 19.26 20.11
C MET A 278 -5.14 19.20 20.96
N PHE A 279 -5.31 19.95 22.05
CA PHE A 279 -6.47 19.85 22.94
C PHE A 279 -6.92 21.18 23.54
N GLU A 280 -7.99 21.71 23.01
CA GLU A 280 -9.03 22.38 23.82
C GLU A 280 -10.27 21.46 23.74
N GLU A 281 -10.88 21.16 24.88
CA GLU A 281 -12.11 20.40 24.96
C GLU A 281 -13.18 21.16 24.18
N SER A 282 -13.63 20.60 23.06
CA SER A 282 -14.78 21.10 22.32
C SER A 282 -16.03 20.33 22.74
N ASP A 283 -17.12 21.05 22.94
CA ASP A 283 -18.42 20.49 23.35
C ASP A 283 -19.14 19.74 22.21
N ASP A 284 -18.53 19.56 21.05
CA ASP A 284 -19.14 18.89 19.90
C ASP A 284 -19.12 17.35 20.08
N GLU A 285 -20.26 16.71 19.88
CA GLU A 285 -20.46 15.27 20.07
C GLU A 285 -19.54 14.42 19.16
N LYS A 286 -19.17 14.94 17.99
CA LYS A 286 -18.22 14.27 17.09
C LYS A 286 -16.81 14.22 17.67
N ASP A 287 -16.37 15.26 18.33
CA ASP A 287 -15.06 15.34 18.95
C ASP A 287 -14.99 14.44 20.18
N ARG A 288 -16.09 14.30 20.94
CA ARG A 288 -16.17 13.32 22.04
C ARG A 288 -16.05 11.88 21.57
N GLN A 289 -16.71 11.52 20.47
CA GLN A 289 -16.62 10.16 19.91
C GLN A 289 -15.24 9.85 19.34
N ALA A 290 -14.60 10.81 18.69
CA ALA A 290 -13.22 10.68 18.23
C ALA A 290 -12.24 10.57 19.41
N ASN A 291 -12.48 11.28 20.49
CA ASN A 291 -11.70 11.19 21.73
C ASN A 291 -11.89 9.84 22.42
N GLU A 292 -13.12 9.31 22.51
CA GLU A 292 -13.36 7.98 23.06
C GLU A 292 -12.63 6.89 22.26
N LEU A 293 -12.69 6.94 20.93
CA LEU A 293 -12.00 6.01 20.05
C LEU A 293 -10.48 6.08 20.22
N ARG A 294 -9.91 7.30 20.21
CA ARG A 294 -8.46 7.50 20.43
C ARG A 294 -8.00 7.01 21.79
N ASN A 295 -8.77 7.31 22.84
CA ASN A 295 -8.46 6.87 24.21
C ASN A 295 -8.54 5.36 24.35
N LEU A 296 -9.47 4.71 23.67
CA LEU A 296 -9.53 3.25 23.65
C LEU A 296 -8.31 2.66 22.93
N ILE A 297 -8.02 3.14 21.73
CA ILE A 297 -6.89 2.63 20.92
C ILE A 297 -5.58 2.79 21.69
N GLY A 298 -5.35 3.95 22.31
CA GLY A 298 -4.13 4.22 23.08
C GLY A 298 -3.98 3.40 24.36
N LYS A 299 -4.99 2.58 24.74
CA LYS A 299 -4.94 1.68 25.90
C LYS A 299 -4.83 0.20 25.50
N LEU A 300 -4.91 -0.13 24.20
CA LEU A 300 -4.78 -1.50 23.75
C LEU A 300 -3.36 -2.00 23.95
N PRO A 301 -3.15 -3.11 24.67
CA PRO A 301 -1.81 -3.60 24.96
C PRO A 301 -1.15 -4.18 23.71
N SER A 302 0.16 -3.99 23.60
CA SER A 302 1.00 -4.53 22.52
C SER A 302 0.36 -4.38 21.13
N LEU A 303 0.01 -3.13 20.79
CA LEU A 303 -0.76 -2.75 19.61
C LEU A 303 0.14 -2.59 18.38
N SER A 304 -0.12 -3.30 17.31
CA SER A 304 0.39 -3.00 15.97
C SER A 304 -0.66 -2.25 15.14
N ILE A 305 -0.23 -1.19 14.49
CA ILE A 305 -1.08 -0.32 13.66
C ILE A 305 -0.73 -0.56 12.21
N PHE A 306 -1.68 -1.03 11.43
CA PHE A 306 -1.53 -1.20 9.99
C PHE A 306 -2.21 -0.07 9.24
N ILE A 307 -1.48 0.52 8.28
CA ILE A 307 -1.99 1.63 7.45
C ILE A 307 -1.95 1.19 5.99
N ASP A 308 -3.12 1.07 5.38
CA ASP A 308 -3.23 0.78 3.95
C ASP A 308 -3.19 2.08 3.15
N GLU A 309 -2.43 2.09 2.05
CA GLU A 309 -2.27 3.22 1.14
C GLU A 309 -1.76 4.52 1.82
N VAL A 310 -0.56 4.47 2.39
CA VAL A 310 0.08 5.57 3.16
C VAL A 310 0.27 6.89 2.38
N HIS A 311 0.08 6.91 1.06
CA HIS A 311 0.46 8.04 0.19
C HIS A 311 -0.56 9.19 0.05
N HIS A 312 -1.62 9.23 0.87
CA HIS A 312 -2.74 10.18 0.70
C HIS A 312 -2.67 11.46 1.51
N ALA A 313 -1.74 12.30 1.38
CA ALA A 313 -1.61 13.64 1.96
C ALA A 313 -0.62 13.75 3.12
N VAL A 314 0.46 14.42 2.85
CA VAL A 314 1.52 14.75 3.83
C VAL A 314 0.96 15.36 5.12
N SER A 315 -0.10 16.19 5.03
CA SER A 315 -0.74 16.80 6.21
C SER A 315 -1.41 15.78 7.13
N ASP A 316 -2.07 14.75 6.58
CA ASP A 316 -2.79 13.75 7.37
C ASP A 316 -1.82 12.72 7.96
N GLU A 317 -0.73 12.43 7.28
CA GLU A 317 0.38 11.62 7.81
C GLU A 317 1.04 12.28 9.03
N ILE A 318 1.34 13.58 8.96
CA ILE A 318 1.91 14.33 10.09
C ILE A 318 0.96 14.29 11.30
N LYS A 319 -0.35 14.48 11.07
CA LYS A 319 -1.36 14.40 12.13
C LYS A 319 -1.47 13.00 12.72
N LEU A 320 -1.45 11.96 11.88
CA LEU A 320 -1.52 10.58 12.34
C LEU A 320 -0.26 10.21 13.15
N ARG A 321 0.93 10.60 12.69
CA ARG A 321 2.18 10.41 13.45
C ARG A 321 2.13 11.09 14.82
N ALA A 322 1.55 12.30 14.91
CA ALA A 322 1.38 12.98 16.20
C ALA A 322 0.45 12.23 17.16
N VAL A 323 -0.64 11.64 16.64
CA VAL A 323 -1.56 10.79 17.45
C VAL A 323 -0.83 9.52 17.92
N VAL A 324 -0.14 8.83 17.01
CA VAL A 324 0.58 7.58 17.32
C VAL A 324 1.73 7.85 18.31
N SER A 325 2.46 8.96 18.17
CA SER A 325 3.52 9.33 19.11
C SER A 325 3.01 9.42 20.54
N ARG A 326 1.81 9.97 20.76
CA ARG A 326 1.18 10.01 22.09
C ARG A 326 0.79 8.63 22.62
N TRP A 327 0.30 7.75 21.75
CA TRP A 327 0.02 6.37 22.15
C TRP A 327 1.31 5.62 22.51
N ALA A 328 2.39 5.89 21.77
CA ALA A 328 3.70 5.32 22.04
C ALA A 328 4.30 5.76 23.38
N GLU A 329 4.00 6.99 23.86
CA GLU A 329 4.39 7.45 25.20
C GLU A 329 3.86 6.54 26.33
N ASN A 330 2.70 5.92 26.11
CA ASN A 330 2.12 4.95 27.04
C ASN A 330 2.71 3.53 26.92
N GLN A 331 3.69 3.33 26.03
CA GLN A 331 4.33 2.02 25.76
C GLN A 331 3.33 0.93 25.31
N THR A 332 2.20 1.31 24.76
CA THR A 332 1.17 0.37 24.25
C THR A 332 1.37 0.03 22.78
N VAL A 333 2.02 0.91 22.01
CA VAL A 333 2.29 0.72 20.58
C VAL A 333 3.51 -0.15 20.39
N ASN A 334 3.30 -1.31 19.75
CA ASN A 334 4.37 -2.22 19.34
C ASN A 334 5.04 -1.71 18.05
N SER A 335 4.23 -1.46 17.01
CA SER A 335 4.73 -1.06 15.70
C SER A 335 3.66 -0.36 14.86
N VAL A 336 4.12 0.44 13.90
CA VAL A 336 3.32 0.95 12.79
C VAL A 336 3.84 0.31 11.51
N ILE A 337 2.96 -0.34 10.76
CA ILE A 337 3.29 -1.04 9.52
C ILE A 337 2.47 -0.40 8.40
N GLY A 338 3.14 0.39 7.59
CA GLY A 338 2.56 1.03 6.41
C GLY A 338 2.63 0.15 5.17
N PHE A 339 1.64 0.29 4.29
CA PHE A 339 1.63 -0.32 2.96
C PHE A 339 1.39 0.77 1.92
N SER A 340 2.21 0.79 0.87
CA SER A 340 2.09 1.74 -0.23
C SER A 340 2.22 1.05 -1.58
N GLY A 341 1.56 1.61 -2.61
CA GLY A 341 1.79 1.22 -4.00
C GLY A 341 3.03 1.85 -4.61
N THR A 342 3.57 2.89 -3.98
CA THR A 342 4.66 3.71 -4.53
C THR A 342 5.73 3.98 -3.47
N PRO A 343 7.02 3.94 -3.84
CA PRO A 343 8.12 4.21 -2.92
C PRO A 343 8.59 5.67 -2.91
N TYR A 344 7.96 6.53 -3.71
CA TYR A 344 8.46 7.89 -3.97
C TYR A 344 7.50 8.96 -3.45
N LEU A 345 8.10 10.05 -3.00
CA LEU A 345 7.41 11.27 -2.60
C LEU A 345 6.96 12.08 -3.83
N GLU A 346 5.85 12.80 -3.73
CA GLU A 346 5.43 13.74 -4.78
C GLU A 346 6.45 14.86 -5.00
N LYS A 347 7.17 15.25 -3.95
CA LYS A 347 8.24 16.24 -3.98
C LYS A 347 9.43 15.72 -3.19
N ALA A 348 10.63 15.86 -3.77
CA ALA A 348 11.85 15.52 -3.07
C ALA A 348 12.01 16.32 -1.77
N GLU A 349 12.32 15.63 -0.69
CA GLU A 349 12.64 16.19 0.61
C GLU A 349 14.15 16.35 0.77
N LYS A 350 14.57 17.25 1.66
CA LYS A 350 15.98 17.48 1.99
C LYS A 350 16.26 16.98 3.40
N ILE A 351 17.11 15.97 3.51
CA ILE A 351 17.68 15.53 4.77
C ILE A 351 18.83 16.50 5.10
N LYS A 352 18.66 17.30 6.14
CA LYS A 352 19.68 18.24 6.59
C LYS A 352 20.80 17.47 7.32
N ILE A 353 22.02 17.59 6.84
CA ILE A 353 23.20 16.93 7.41
C ILE A 353 23.98 17.91 8.31
N THR A 354 24.28 19.10 7.78
CA THR A 354 24.86 20.25 8.49
C THR A 354 24.13 21.51 8.03
N ASP A 355 24.50 22.69 8.55
CA ASP A 355 23.89 23.94 8.11
C ASP A 355 24.11 24.21 6.62
N ASP A 356 25.24 23.76 6.07
CA ASP A 356 25.64 23.99 4.68
C ASP A 356 25.45 22.76 3.77
N LEU A 357 25.04 21.61 4.33
CA LEU A 357 24.98 20.37 3.58
C LEU A 357 23.64 19.65 3.82
N ALA A 358 22.94 19.37 2.73
CA ALA A 358 21.73 18.55 2.73
C ALA A 358 21.78 17.53 1.59
N VAL A 359 21.14 16.39 1.78
CA VAL A 359 20.94 15.36 0.77
C VAL A 359 19.48 15.36 0.36
N GLY A 360 19.23 15.48 -0.94
CA GLY A 360 17.88 15.34 -1.49
C GLY A 360 17.48 13.87 -1.59
N THR A 361 16.27 13.53 -1.15
CA THR A 361 15.66 12.23 -1.40
C THR A 361 14.28 12.39 -2.00
N ALA A 362 14.00 11.64 -3.05
CA ALA A 362 12.66 11.48 -3.60
C ALA A 362 11.99 10.21 -3.08
N GLU A 363 12.73 9.34 -2.39
CA GLU A 363 12.21 8.11 -1.82
C GLU A 363 11.70 8.34 -0.39
N ILE A 364 10.63 7.65 -0.04
CA ILE A 364 10.13 7.60 1.34
C ILE A 364 11.15 6.83 2.18
N THR A 365 11.64 7.45 3.25
CA THR A 365 12.84 6.97 3.96
C THR A 365 12.61 5.73 4.82
N ASN A 366 11.41 5.55 5.39
CA ASN A 366 11.07 4.40 6.24
C ASN A 366 10.63 3.14 5.47
N ILE A 367 10.85 3.11 4.14
CA ILE A 367 10.65 1.89 3.35
C ILE A 367 11.68 0.84 3.76
N VAL A 368 11.17 -0.30 4.24
CA VAL A 368 11.99 -1.46 4.61
C VAL A 368 11.99 -2.56 3.55
N TYR A 369 10.98 -2.55 2.70
CA TYR A 369 10.84 -3.49 1.58
C TYR A 369 10.21 -2.79 0.38
N TYR A 370 10.81 -3.00 -0.79
CA TYR A 370 10.30 -2.49 -2.06
C TYR A 370 10.28 -3.58 -3.11
N TYR A 371 9.12 -3.73 -3.78
CA TYR A 371 8.97 -4.59 -4.95
C TYR A 371 8.58 -3.75 -6.17
N PRO A 372 9.41 -3.70 -7.22
CA PRO A 372 9.16 -2.88 -8.40
C PRO A 372 7.89 -3.28 -9.16
N LEU A 373 7.17 -2.31 -9.71
CA LEU A 373 6.00 -2.56 -10.55
C LEU A 373 6.36 -3.42 -11.77
N ILE A 374 7.52 -3.16 -12.37
CA ILE A 374 8.00 -3.86 -13.57
C ILE A 374 8.16 -5.37 -13.33
N ASP A 375 8.63 -5.77 -12.15
CA ASP A 375 8.83 -7.18 -11.78
C ASP A 375 7.50 -7.90 -11.56
N GLY A 376 6.42 -7.15 -11.27
CA GLY A 376 5.06 -7.68 -11.18
C GLY A 376 4.45 -8.02 -12.53
N VAL A 377 4.87 -7.32 -13.60
CA VAL A 377 4.31 -7.50 -14.95
C VAL A 377 4.72 -8.85 -15.54
N GLY A 378 3.72 -9.66 -15.90
CA GLY A 378 3.93 -11.02 -16.39
C GLY A 378 4.19 -12.07 -15.29
N ASN A 379 4.35 -11.64 -14.03
CA ASN A 379 4.46 -12.52 -12.86
C ASN A 379 3.09 -12.68 -12.18
N PHE A 380 2.59 -11.60 -11.56
CA PHE A 380 1.25 -11.58 -10.95
C PHE A 380 0.35 -10.45 -11.50
N LEU A 381 0.88 -9.65 -12.40
CA LEU A 381 0.12 -8.69 -13.20
C LEU A 381 0.05 -9.17 -14.64
N LYS A 382 -1.10 -8.93 -15.28
CA LYS A 382 -1.26 -9.12 -16.73
C LYS A 382 -0.25 -8.25 -17.48
N ARG A 383 0.20 -8.74 -18.63
CA ARG A 383 1.02 -7.92 -19.53
C ARG A 383 0.14 -6.88 -20.20
N PRO A 384 0.44 -5.57 -20.03
CA PRO A 384 -0.37 -4.53 -20.64
C PRO A 384 -0.12 -4.42 -22.14
N ILE A 385 -1.22 -4.22 -22.89
CA ILE A 385 -1.21 -3.78 -24.28
C ILE A 385 -1.67 -2.31 -24.25
N VAL A 386 -0.72 -1.38 -24.30
CA VAL A 386 -1.06 0.04 -24.32
C VAL A 386 -1.23 0.53 -25.75
N LYS A 387 -2.35 1.17 -26.00
CA LYS A 387 -2.66 1.83 -27.29
C LYS A 387 -3.00 3.29 -27.04
N ILE A 388 -2.36 4.17 -27.75
CA ILE A 388 -2.64 5.60 -27.77
C ILE A 388 -3.49 5.86 -29.01
N ALA A 389 -4.61 6.57 -28.83
CA ALA A 389 -5.51 6.86 -29.93
C ALA A 389 -4.89 7.89 -30.88
N GLU A 390 -4.91 7.58 -32.17
CA GLU A 390 -4.43 8.49 -33.22
C GLU A 390 -5.44 9.62 -33.56
N VAL A 391 -6.60 9.61 -32.92
CA VAL A 391 -7.70 10.55 -33.15
C VAL A 391 -8.00 11.34 -31.87
N ALA A 392 -8.35 12.61 -31.99
CA ALA A 392 -8.64 13.48 -30.84
C ALA A 392 -10.10 13.39 -30.37
N ASP A 393 -11.03 12.94 -31.21
CA ASP A 393 -12.46 12.85 -30.88
C ASP A 393 -12.75 11.72 -29.88
N SER A 394 -13.29 12.07 -28.72
CA SER A 394 -13.56 11.16 -27.61
C SER A 394 -14.52 10.02 -28.01
N SER A 395 -15.52 10.29 -28.84
CA SER A 395 -16.49 9.29 -29.27
C SER A 395 -15.83 8.23 -30.17
N ARG A 396 -14.97 8.65 -31.07
CA ARG A 396 -14.17 7.76 -31.93
C ARG A 396 -13.15 6.95 -31.12
N ILE A 397 -12.56 7.57 -30.08
CA ILE A 397 -11.64 6.84 -29.18
C ILE A 397 -12.39 5.71 -28.47
N ILE A 398 -13.61 5.99 -27.98
CA ILE A 398 -14.44 4.97 -27.34
C ILE A 398 -14.81 3.88 -28.37
N GLU A 399 -15.28 4.27 -29.55
CA GLU A 399 -15.63 3.33 -30.62
C GLU A 399 -14.47 2.39 -30.94
N ASN A 400 -13.31 2.94 -31.28
CA ASN A 400 -12.13 2.17 -31.64
C ASN A 400 -11.64 1.28 -30.47
N GLY A 401 -11.65 1.80 -29.25
CA GLY A 401 -11.22 1.05 -28.08
C GLY A 401 -12.16 -0.12 -27.74
N VAL A 402 -13.47 0.07 -27.88
CA VAL A 402 -14.48 -1.00 -27.66
C VAL A 402 -14.35 -2.08 -28.73
N ARG A 403 -14.20 -1.72 -30.01
CA ARG A 403 -13.98 -2.66 -31.10
C ARG A 403 -12.69 -3.46 -30.87
N LEU A 404 -11.59 -2.79 -30.60
CA LEU A 404 -10.31 -3.45 -30.31
C LEU A 404 -10.41 -4.41 -29.12
N PHE A 405 -11.14 -4.03 -28.08
CA PHE A 405 -11.34 -4.89 -26.92
C PHE A 405 -12.12 -6.15 -27.29
N PHE A 406 -13.22 -6.04 -28.05
CA PHE A 406 -14.00 -7.21 -28.45
C PHE A 406 -13.27 -8.07 -29.46
N ASP A 407 -12.54 -7.49 -30.42
CA ASP A 407 -11.70 -8.23 -31.35
C ASP A 407 -10.66 -9.09 -30.63
N THR A 408 -10.14 -8.59 -29.51
CA THR A 408 -9.07 -9.27 -28.77
C THR A 408 -9.60 -10.22 -27.69
N TYR A 409 -10.67 -9.83 -26.96
CA TYR A 409 -11.07 -10.49 -25.71
C TYR A 409 -12.52 -11.00 -25.70
N LYS A 410 -13.26 -10.92 -26.82
CA LYS A 410 -14.67 -11.36 -26.88
C LYS A 410 -14.84 -12.80 -26.37
N ASP A 411 -13.98 -13.69 -26.79
CA ASP A 411 -14.06 -15.10 -26.47
C ASP A 411 -13.22 -15.53 -25.26
N THR A 412 -12.61 -14.54 -24.56
CA THR A 412 -11.79 -14.82 -23.38
C THR A 412 -12.67 -15.14 -22.18
N VAL A 413 -12.58 -16.39 -21.74
CA VAL A 413 -13.18 -16.90 -20.51
C VAL A 413 -12.08 -17.45 -19.62
N TYR A 414 -11.99 -16.91 -18.41
CA TYR A 414 -11.04 -17.36 -17.40
C TYR A 414 -11.58 -18.53 -16.59
N ASP A 415 -10.72 -19.15 -15.80
CA ASP A 415 -11.09 -20.23 -14.89
C ASP A 415 -12.26 -19.82 -13.98
N GLY A 416 -13.17 -20.76 -13.74
CA GLY A 416 -14.40 -20.48 -12.99
C GLY A 416 -15.50 -19.79 -13.80
N GLY A 417 -15.36 -19.68 -15.14
CA GLY A 417 -16.37 -19.10 -16.02
C GLY A 417 -16.43 -17.57 -16.00
N LEU A 418 -15.37 -16.91 -15.56
CA LEU A 418 -15.28 -15.45 -15.55
C LEU A 418 -14.98 -14.93 -16.96
N VAL A 419 -15.84 -14.06 -17.47
CA VAL A 419 -15.65 -13.43 -18.78
C VAL A 419 -14.81 -12.15 -18.66
N ALA A 420 -13.96 -11.90 -19.67
CA ALA A 420 -13.18 -10.66 -19.76
C ALA A 420 -14.10 -9.42 -19.81
N LYS A 421 -13.75 -8.38 -19.07
CA LYS A 421 -14.52 -7.15 -18.92
C LYS A 421 -13.75 -5.92 -19.32
N LEU A 422 -14.45 -4.97 -19.92
CA LEU A 422 -13.96 -3.64 -20.28
C LEU A 422 -14.50 -2.60 -19.31
N GLY A 423 -13.65 -1.76 -18.74
CA GLY A 423 -14.02 -0.58 -17.98
C GLY A 423 -13.87 0.69 -18.82
N ILE A 424 -14.89 1.52 -18.85
CA ILE A 424 -14.86 2.84 -19.51
C ILE A 424 -15.17 3.91 -18.47
N TYR A 425 -14.25 4.82 -18.25
CA TYR A 425 -14.45 5.95 -17.36
C TYR A 425 -15.03 7.11 -18.15
N CYS A 426 -16.16 7.63 -17.69
CA CYS A 426 -16.98 8.57 -18.47
C CYS A 426 -16.91 10.03 -17.99
N GLY A 427 -16.25 10.29 -16.86
CA GLY A 427 -16.16 11.63 -16.26
C GLY A 427 -17.47 12.11 -15.64
N THR A 428 -18.57 12.23 -16.41
CA THR A 428 -19.88 12.68 -15.94
C THR A 428 -20.99 11.67 -16.29
N ILE A 429 -22.14 11.80 -15.59
CA ILE A 429 -23.31 10.94 -15.82
C ILE A 429 -23.92 11.24 -17.19
N GLU A 430 -24.01 12.52 -17.57
CA GLU A 430 -24.53 12.96 -18.85
C GLU A 430 -23.73 12.36 -20.01
N LYS A 431 -22.39 12.43 -19.95
CA LYS A 431 -21.52 11.80 -20.96
C LYS A 431 -21.77 10.30 -21.03
N LEU A 432 -21.91 9.64 -19.87
CA LEU A 432 -22.18 8.20 -19.83
C LEU A 432 -23.49 7.87 -20.55
N GLU A 433 -24.59 8.58 -20.23
CA GLU A 433 -25.92 8.26 -20.72
C GLU A 433 -26.16 8.69 -22.17
N GLU A 434 -25.68 9.87 -22.55
CA GLU A 434 -25.98 10.50 -23.83
C GLU A 434 -24.99 10.14 -24.94
N VAL A 435 -23.75 9.81 -24.58
CA VAL A 435 -22.68 9.57 -25.57
C VAL A 435 -22.14 8.15 -25.49
N VAL A 436 -21.62 7.74 -24.31
CA VAL A 436 -20.87 6.50 -24.19
C VAL A 436 -21.77 5.28 -24.31
N TYR A 437 -22.87 5.24 -23.58
CA TYR A 437 -23.79 4.10 -23.59
C TYR A 437 -24.38 3.81 -24.98
N PRO A 438 -24.88 4.80 -25.76
CA PRO A 438 -25.35 4.56 -27.13
C PRO A 438 -24.27 3.96 -28.04
N ILE A 439 -23.03 4.49 -28.01
CA ILE A 439 -21.92 3.99 -28.81
C ILE A 439 -21.61 2.53 -28.43
N VAL A 440 -21.42 2.29 -27.12
CA VAL A 440 -21.07 0.96 -26.61
C VAL A 440 -22.17 -0.06 -26.90
N SER A 441 -23.44 0.32 -26.73
CA SER A 441 -24.59 -0.54 -27.01
C SER A 441 -24.69 -0.93 -28.49
N SER A 442 -24.45 0.04 -29.40
CA SER A 442 -24.44 -0.22 -30.84
C SER A 442 -23.34 -1.22 -31.24
N ILE A 443 -22.11 -0.97 -30.75
CA ILE A 443 -20.98 -1.86 -31.07
C ILE A 443 -21.18 -3.23 -30.43
N ALA A 444 -21.60 -3.32 -29.17
CA ALA A 444 -21.86 -4.57 -28.50
C ALA A 444 -22.85 -5.46 -29.30
N ALA A 445 -23.91 -4.84 -29.86
CA ALA A 445 -24.88 -5.55 -30.71
C ALA A 445 -24.25 -6.13 -31.98
N GLU A 446 -23.30 -5.42 -32.61
CA GLU A 446 -22.55 -5.93 -33.77
C GLU A 446 -21.74 -7.19 -33.42
N TYR A 447 -21.25 -7.30 -32.17
CA TYR A 447 -20.55 -8.50 -31.68
C TYR A 447 -21.49 -9.55 -31.07
N GLY A 448 -22.80 -9.36 -31.14
CA GLY A 448 -23.79 -10.30 -30.59
C GLY A 448 -23.90 -10.27 -29.08
N ILE A 449 -23.52 -9.16 -28.46
CA ILE A 449 -23.56 -8.94 -27.01
C ILE A 449 -24.79 -8.11 -26.65
N SER A 450 -25.66 -8.65 -25.76
CA SER A 450 -26.87 -7.96 -25.31
C SER A 450 -26.56 -6.71 -24.51
N SER A 451 -27.45 -5.71 -24.57
CA SER A 451 -27.40 -4.51 -23.74
C SER A 451 -27.39 -4.80 -22.24
N ASP A 452 -27.95 -5.94 -21.81
CA ASP A 452 -27.93 -6.39 -20.40
C ASP A 452 -26.50 -6.74 -19.92
N ALA A 453 -25.56 -6.91 -20.83
CA ALA A 453 -24.15 -7.13 -20.52
C ALA A 453 -23.37 -5.81 -20.34
N ILE A 454 -24.04 -4.66 -20.41
CA ILE A 454 -23.46 -3.32 -20.19
C ILE A 454 -23.96 -2.77 -18.86
N LEU A 455 -23.09 -2.68 -17.88
CA LEU A 455 -23.40 -2.12 -16.57
C LEU A 455 -23.15 -0.61 -16.54
N LYS A 456 -24.17 0.17 -16.26
CA LYS A 456 -24.04 1.60 -15.93
C LYS A 456 -23.88 1.74 -14.43
N PHE A 457 -22.78 2.34 -13.97
CA PHE A 457 -22.48 2.43 -12.56
C PHE A 457 -22.16 3.88 -12.13
N HIS A 458 -23.17 4.54 -11.58
CA HIS A 458 -23.10 5.92 -11.07
C HIS A 458 -24.11 6.14 -9.92
N LYS A 459 -23.93 7.21 -9.15
CA LYS A 459 -24.77 7.53 -7.98
C LYS A 459 -26.11 8.22 -8.35
N GLY A 460 -26.33 8.46 -9.63
CA GLY A 460 -27.49 9.20 -10.12
C GLY A 460 -27.39 10.73 -9.92
N ASN A 461 -28.21 11.46 -10.63
CA ASN A 461 -28.45 12.88 -10.49
C ASN A 461 -29.96 13.20 -10.70
N LYS A 462 -30.32 14.46 -10.82
CA LYS A 462 -31.76 14.88 -11.00
C LYS A 462 -32.36 14.36 -12.31
N GLN A 463 -31.56 14.25 -13.37
CA GLN A 463 -32.00 13.83 -14.70
C GLN A 463 -31.90 12.32 -14.91
N TYR A 464 -30.84 11.70 -14.39
CA TYR A 464 -30.55 10.27 -14.54
C TYR A 464 -30.50 9.62 -13.16
N PRO A 465 -31.55 8.87 -12.77
CA PRO A 465 -31.56 8.20 -11.47
C PRO A 465 -30.48 7.09 -11.42
N GLN A 466 -30.06 6.77 -10.20
CA GLN A 466 -29.14 5.66 -9.99
C GLN A 466 -29.78 4.36 -10.51
N PRO A 467 -29.05 3.54 -11.32
CA PRO A 467 -29.54 2.24 -11.78
C PRO A 467 -29.92 1.33 -10.60
N ALA A 468 -31.14 0.78 -10.63
CA ALA A 468 -31.71 0.05 -9.50
C ALA A 468 -30.83 -1.14 -9.04
N ASP A 469 -30.34 -1.93 -10.00
CA ASP A 469 -29.53 -3.13 -9.71
C ASP A 469 -28.03 -2.87 -9.82
N GLY A 470 -27.62 -1.61 -10.03
CA GLY A 470 -26.23 -1.25 -10.32
C GLY A 470 -25.24 -1.73 -9.26
N GLN A 471 -25.56 -1.53 -7.99
CA GLN A 471 -24.67 -1.97 -6.89
C GLN A 471 -24.58 -3.50 -6.80
N MET A 472 -25.69 -4.20 -6.91
CA MET A 472 -25.73 -5.66 -6.85
C MET A 472 -24.91 -6.27 -8.00
N GLN A 473 -25.10 -5.79 -9.23
CA GLN A 473 -24.34 -6.27 -10.38
C GLN A 473 -22.85 -5.94 -10.29
N PHE A 474 -22.51 -4.78 -9.73
CA PHE A 474 -21.12 -4.38 -9.49
C PHE A 474 -20.43 -5.28 -8.45
N ASP A 475 -21.12 -5.66 -7.40
CA ASP A 475 -20.60 -6.51 -6.32
C ASP A 475 -20.36 -7.98 -6.78
N ILE A 476 -21.02 -8.41 -7.84
CA ILE A 476 -20.89 -9.78 -8.38
C ILE A 476 -20.06 -9.87 -9.65
N LEU A 477 -19.37 -8.80 -10.08
CA LEU A 477 -18.59 -8.79 -11.34
C LEU A 477 -17.64 -9.98 -11.46
N ASP A 478 -16.96 -10.37 -10.41
CA ASP A 478 -16.05 -11.53 -10.36
C ASP A 478 -16.73 -12.83 -9.90
N LYS A 479 -18.02 -12.97 -10.18
CA LYS A 479 -18.76 -14.23 -10.01
C LYS A 479 -19.12 -14.82 -11.38
N SER A 480 -19.12 -16.13 -11.48
CA SER A 480 -19.48 -16.86 -12.74
C SER A 480 -20.89 -16.54 -13.25
N ILE A 481 -21.79 -16.12 -12.36
CA ILE A 481 -23.15 -15.69 -12.69
C ILE A 481 -23.18 -14.34 -13.43
N SER A 482 -22.13 -13.53 -13.34
CA SER A 482 -22.08 -12.20 -13.98
C SER A 482 -21.96 -12.32 -15.49
N LYS A 483 -22.95 -11.79 -16.21
CA LYS A 483 -22.94 -11.70 -17.68
C LYS A 483 -22.33 -10.37 -18.18
N ILE A 484 -21.91 -9.48 -17.27
CA ILE A 484 -21.41 -8.15 -17.63
C ILE A 484 -20.11 -8.27 -18.42
N ARG A 485 -20.05 -7.53 -19.54
CA ARG A 485 -18.89 -7.43 -20.44
C ARG A 485 -18.30 -6.04 -20.45
N VAL A 486 -19.12 -5.01 -20.26
CA VAL A 486 -18.66 -3.61 -20.20
C VAL A 486 -19.22 -2.95 -18.95
N VAL A 487 -18.36 -2.19 -18.27
CA VAL A 487 -18.72 -1.40 -17.08
C VAL A 487 -18.43 0.06 -17.38
N LEU A 488 -19.49 0.89 -17.40
CA LEU A 488 -19.41 2.34 -17.57
C LEU A 488 -19.40 3.00 -16.19
N LEU A 489 -18.34 3.77 -15.90
CA LEU A 489 -18.02 4.27 -14.57
C LEU A 489 -18.04 5.80 -14.51
N VAL A 490 -18.74 6.38 -13.55
CA VAL A 490 -18.67 7.80 -13.23
C VAL A 490 -18.30 7.99 -11.77
N GLN A 491 -17.14 8.58 -11.50
CA GLN A 491 -16.63 8.93 -10.16
C GLN A 491 -16.63 7.79 -9.12
N ILE A 492 -16.78 6.55 -9.56
CA ILE A 492 -16.83 5.35 -8.72
C ILE A 492 -15.68 4.43 -9.15
N GLY A 493 -15.26 3.55 -8.23
CA GLY A 493 -14.12 2.65 -8.47
C GLY A 493 -12.75 3.34 -8.35
N LYS A 494 -12.69 4.48 -7.64
CA LYS A 494 -11.45 5.23 -7.43
C LYS A 494 -10.51 4.50 -6.49
N GLU A 495 -11.02 3.95 -5.39
CA GLU A 495 -10.25 3.21 -4.37
C GLU A 495 -11.04 1.98 -3.91
N GLY A 496 -10.33 0.94 -3.49
CA GLY A 496 -10.94 -0.26 -2.90
C GLY A 496 -11.71 -1.17 -3.86
N TRP A 497 -11.89 -0.81 -5.16
CA TRP A 497 -12.53 -1.70 -6.12
C TRP A 497 -11.53 -2.71 -6.67
N ASP A 498 -11.87 -3.99 -6.52
CA ASP A 498 -11.12 -5.12 -7.05
C ASP A 498 -12.01 -5.91 -8.01
N CYS A 499 -11.64 -5.94 -9.29
CA CYS A 499 -12.27 -6.78 -10.30
C CYS A 499 -11.15 -7.45 -11.12
N LYS A 500 -10.88 -8.71 -10.85
CA LYS A 500 -9.80 -9.48 -11.50
C LYS A 500 -10.10 -9.74 -12.97
N SER A 501 -11.39 -9.95 -13.30
CA SER A 501 -11.83 -10.17 -14.68
C SER A 501 -11.87 -8.89 -15.52
N LEU A 502 -11.58 -7.73 -14.94
CA LEU A 502 -11.33 -6.51 -15.70
C LEU A 502 -10.08 -6.71 -16.55
N THR A 503 -10.24 -6.61 -17.87
CA THR A 503 -9.18 -6.96 -18.84
C THR A 503 -8.88 -5.80 -19.79
N GLY A 504 -9.72 -4.76 -19.76
CA GLY A 504 -9.48 -3.53 -20.51
C GLY A 504 -9.94 -2.29 -19.80
N ILE A 505 -9.26 -1.17 -20.08
CA ILE A 505 -9.61 0.19 -19.61
C ILE A 505 -9.54 1.14 -20.79
N ILE A 506 -10.55 2.03 -20.91
CA ILE A 506 -10.55 3.16 -21.85
C ILE A 506 -10.63 4.47 -21.06
N LEU A 507 -9.71 5.40 -21.37
CA LEU A 507 -9.75 6.80 -20.95
C LEU A 507 -9.72 7.67 -22.22
N SER A 508 -10.86 8.19 -22.62
CA SER A 508 -11.06 8.83 -23.94
C SER A 508 -10.76 10.32 -23.95
N GLN A 509 -10.74 10.96 -22.79
CA GLN A 509 -10.46 12.40 -22.65
C GLN A 509 -9.91 12.73 -21.25
N GLU A 510 -9.35 13.95 -21.14
CA GLU A 510 -9.01 14.51 -19.84
C GLU A 510 -10.28 14.69 -18.97
N GLY A 511 -10.21 14.32 -17.70
CA GLY A 511 -11.32 14.39 -16.75
C GLY A 511 -12.17 13.12 -16.66
N ASP A 512 -11.94 12.09 -17.49
CA ASP A 512 -12.58 10.79 -17.33
C ASP A 512 -12.22 10.16 -15.98
N CYS A 513 -10.99 10.41 -15.50
CA CYS A 513 -10.57 10.11 -14.14
C CYS A 513 -9.82 11.30 -13.50
N PRO A 514 -9.63 11.36 -12.18
CA PRO A 514 -8.83 12.40 -11.53
C PRO A 514 -7.40 12.42 -12.08
N LYS A 515 -6.83 13.63 -12.23
CA LYS A 515 -5.50 13.84 -12.84
C LYS A 515 -4.37 13.05 -12.17
N ASN A 516 -4.44 12.91 -10.86
CA ASN A 516 -3.46 12.18 -10.04
C ASN A 516 -3.72 10.66 -9.97
N MET A 517 -4.74 10.14 -10.65
CA MET A 517 -5.15 8.73 -10.57
C MET A 517 -5.08 7.99 -11.92
N VAL A 518 -4.47 8.57 -12.95
CA VAL A 518 -4.41 7.92 -14.28
C VAL A 518 -3.68 6.59 -14.20
N LEU A 519 -2.53 6.53 -13.53
CA LEU A 519 -1.77 5.30 -13.32
C LEU A 519 -2.58 4.25 -12.56
N GLN A 520 -3.15 4.63 -11.40
CA GLN A 520 -3.94 3.70 -10.59
C GLN A 520 -5.18 3.20 -11.32
N THR A 521 -5.81 4.06 -12.12
CA THR A 521 -6.98 3.70 -12.93
C THR A 521 -6.60 2.75 -14.05
N SER A 522 -5.56 3.08 -14.81
CA SER A 522 -5.09 2.29 -15.95
C SER A 522 -4.59 0.91 -15.54
N CYS A 523 -3.89 0.81 -14.41
CA CYS A 523 -3.35 -0.47 -13.93
C CYS A 523 -4.38 -1.39 -13.26
N ARG A 524 -5.66 -0.99 -13.10
CA ARG A 524 -6.70 -1.87 -12.51
C ARG A 524 -6.96 -3.13 -13.31
N CYS A 525 -6.88 -3.04 -14.64
CA CYS A 525 -7.07 -4.20 -15.51
C CYS A 525 -5.88 -5.18 -15.50
N LEU A 526 -4.76 -4.82 -14.88
CA LEU A 526 -3.56 -5.66 -14.88
C LEU A 526 -3.59 -6.79 -13.84
N ARG A 527 -4.60 -6.87 -12.98
CA ARG A 527 -4.69 -7.95 -11.99
C ARG A 527 -4.92 -9.28 -12.66
N GLN A 528 -4.06 -10.27 -12.40
CA GLN A 528 -4.20 -11.63 -12.93
C GLN A 528 -5.45 -12.33 -12.38
N VAL A 529 -6.18 -13.03 -13.23
CA VAL A 529 -7.30 -13.88 -12.83
C VAL A 529 -6.79 -15.24 -12.39
N VAL A 530 -5.95 -15.88 -13.22
CA VAL A 530 -5.42 -17.22 -12.96
C VAL A 530 -3.92 -17.12 -12.64
N LYS A 531 -3.52 -17.58 -11.47
CA LYS A 531 -2.12 -17.53 -11.03
C LYS A 531 -1.22 -18.32 -11.99
N GLY A 532 -0.14 -17.68 -12.44
CA GLY A 532 0.88 -18.32 -13.26
C GLY A 532 0.54 -18.49 -14.75
N THR A 533 -0.59 -17.93 -15.21
CA THR A 533 -0.93 -17.93 -16.65
C THR A 533 -0.51 -16.62 -17.31
N PRO A 534 -0.01 -16.65 -18.55
CA PRO A 534 0.31 -15.44 -19.30
C PRO A 534 -0.97 -14.74 -19.77
N GLU A 535 -1.44 -13.79 -18.98
CA GLU A 535 -2.60 -12.98 -19.32
C GLU A 535 -2.17 -11.60 -19.85
N THR A 536 -2.99 -11.02 -20.75
CA THR A 536 -2.81 -9.64 -21.23
C THR A 536 -4.00 -8.76 -20.87
N ALA A 537 -3.81 -7.44 -20.88
CA ALA A 537 -4.87 -6.46 -20.67
C ALA A 537 -4.69 -5.22 -21.54
N LEU A 538 -5.79 -4.69 -22.06
CA LEU A 538 -5.80 -3.50 -22.90
C LEU A 538 -5.88 -2.22 -22.07
N ILE A 539 -4.98 -1.28 -22.32
CA ILE A 539 -5.05 0.10 -21.83
C ILE A 539 -5.13 1.00 -23.06
N TYR A 540 -6.31 1.61 -23.29
CA TYR A 540 -6.55 2.47 -24.44
C TYR A 540 -6.77 3.90 -24.01
N LEU A 541 -5.88 4.81 -24.41
CA LEU A 541 -5.78 6.18 -23.90
C LEU A 541 -5.79 7.20 -25.03
N ASN A 542 -6.31 8.40 -24.74
CA ASN A 542 -5.96 9.59 -25.56
C ASN A 542 -4.56 10.09 -25.18
N ASP A 543 -3.97 10.95 -26.01
CA ASP A 543 -2.61 11.50 -25.82
C ASP A 543 -2.41 12.11 -24.42
N THR A 544 -3.36 12.96 -23.97
CA THR A 544 -3.25 13.64 -22.67
C THR A 544 -3.17 12.66 -21.49
N ASN A 545 -3.95 11.57 -21.51
CA ASN A 545 -3.90 10.56 -20.47
C ASN A 545 -2.65 9.66 -20.61
N ALA A 546 -2.16 9.44 -21.81
CA ALA A 546 -0.90 8.74 -22.04
C ALA A 546 0.29 9.51 -21.49
N ASP A 547 0.35 10.83 -21.72
CA ASP A 547 1.38 11.70 -21.15
C ASP A 547 1.33 11.71 -19.62
N LYS A 548 0.12 11.78 -19.04
CA LYS A 548 -0.05 11.71 -17.58
C LYS A 548 0.37 10.35 -17.00
N LEU A 549 0.00 9.26 -17.68
CA LEU A 549 0.43 7.92 -17.28
C LEU A 549 1.95 7.83 -17.24
N ASN A 550 2.61 8.32 -18.28
CA ASN A 550 4.07 8.35 -18.37
C ASN A 550 4.70 9.23 -17.28
N ALA A 551 4.16 10.44 -17.07
CA ALA A 551 4.63 11.33 -16.02
C ALA A 551 4.50 10.69 -14.62
N GLN A 552 3.40 10.00 -14.35
CA GLN A 552 3.18 9.31 -13.07
C GLN A 552 4.08 8.07 -12.90
N LEU A 553 4.32 7.30 -13.97
CA LEU A 553 5.28 6.19 -13.94
C LEU A 553 6.70 6.71 -13.67
N MET A 554 7.09 7.81 -14.29
CA MET A 554 8.38 8.45 -14.03
C MET A 554 8.48 8.99 -12.61
N GLN A 555 7.43 9.67 -12.11
CA GLN A 555 7.41 10.25 -10.77
C GLN A 555 7.36 9.20 -9.66
N GLN A 556 6.53 8.17 -9.83
CA GLN A 556 6.23 7.20 -8.78
C GLN A 556 7.09 5.93 -8.82
N HIS A 557 7.70 5.62 -9.96
CA HIS A 557 8.47 4.39 -10.17
C HIS A 557 9.80 4.60 -10.89
N HIS A 558 10.12 5.85 -11.29
CA HIS A 558 11.31 6.21 -12.09
C HIS A 558 11.49 5.38 -13.37
N ILE A 559 10.38 4.98 -14.00
CA ILE A 559 10.35 4.19 -15.23
C ILE A 559 9.47 4.85 -16.29
N TRP A 560 9.88 4.73 -17.55
CA TRP A 560 9.06 5.13 -18.67
C TRP A 560 8.00 4.07 -18.99
N TYR A 561 6.83 4.49 -19.49
CA TYR A 561 5.78 3.52 -19.86
C TYR A 561 6.28 2.50 -20.90
N CYS A 562 7.19 2.86 -21.78
CA CYS A 562 7.81 1.94 -22.74
C CYS A 562 8.64 0.84 -22.07
N GLN A 563 9.27 1.11 -20.92
CA GLN A 563 9.99 0.09 -20.16
C GLN A 563 9.04 -0.92 -19.52
N VAL A 564 7.89 -0.47 -18.99
CA VAL A 564 6.88 -1.35 -18.38
C VAL A 564 6.10 -2.11 -19.43
N PHE A 565 5.73 -1.43 -20.52
CA PHE A 565 4.72 -1.91 -21.45
C PHE A 565 5.29 -2.49 -22.74
N PHE A 566 6.54 -2.16 -23.09
CA PHE A 566 7.22 -2.62 -24.29
C PHE A 566 8.47 -3.47 -24.04
N ALA A 567 8.92 -3.61 -22.78
CA ALA A 567 10.12 -4.38 -22.44
C ALA A 567 10.10 -5.86 -22.93
N ASN A 568 8.95 -6.36 -23.39
CA ASN A 568 8.78 -7.69 -23.98
C ASN A 568 7.99 -7.70 -25.31
N SER A 569 7.76 -6.57 -25.93
CA SER A 569 7.15 -6.50 -27.27
C SER A 569 8.25 -6.42 -28.34
N PHE A 570 9.09 -7.44 -28.44
CA PHE A 570 9.61 -7.81 -29.75
C PHE A 570 8.48 -8.46 -30.53
N LEU A 571 8.15 -7.84 -31.70
CA LEU A 571 7.22 -8.33 -32.72
C LEU A 571 5.73 -8.10 -32.45
N ILE A 572 5.22 -6.94 -32.84
CA ILE A 572 4.19 -6.91 -33.89
C ILE A 572 4.37 -5.56 -34.60
N LYS A 573 4.99 -5.61 -35.76
CA LYS A 573 4.88 -4.57 -36.80
C LYS A 573 3.49 -4.66 -37.41
#